data_be3f119d743b919f737929f2c034147a
#
_entry.id   be3f119d743b919f737929f2c034147a
#
_cell.length_a   1.000
_cell.length_b   1.000
_cell.length_c   1.000
_cell.angle_alpha   90.00
_cell.angle_beta   90.00
_cell.angle_gamma   90.00
#
_symmetry.space_group_name_H-M   'P 1'
#
loop_
_entity.id
_entity.type
_entity.pdbx_description
1 polymer ?
#
loop_
_entity_poly.entity_id
_entity_poly.type
_entity_poly.pdbx_seq_one_letter_code
_entity_poly.pdbx_strand_id
1 'polypeptide(L)'
;MSIEVEHLESWIGSEARGRSGDKLGKIDDIYFAGAEPVAIDIRSGLGGRKHHAATLTGASVSQDGIRLAVDKDDLVSTDGGSLSSGQIAALYGQDDRLEGGQPEQLESWHEREKLRKEAEEARAEADELEAEARRRTEEEEKAAAVASEAESAADKARREHEEAEARAQEARAASDPPQTS
;
A
#
# COMPACT_ATOMS: atom_id res chain seq x y z
N MET A 1 -7.80 -19.99 23.41
CA MET A 1 -8.52 -20.08 22.12
C MET A 1 -8.07 -18.87 21.35
N SER A 2 -7.27 -19.06 20.32
CA SER A 2 -6.85 -17.94 19.46
C SER A 2 -8.07 -17.48 18.65
N ILE A 3 -8.35 -16.21 18.68
CA ILE A 3 -9.42 -15.60 17.89
C ILE A 3 -8.90 -15.59 16.45
N GLU A 4 -9.61 -16.24 15.53
CA GLU A 4 -9.23 -16.28 14.12
C GLU A 4 -9.32 -14.87 13.52
N VAL A 5 -8.19 -14.36 13.05
CA VAL A 5 -8.00 -12.99 12.55
C VAL A 5 -8.78 -12.72 11.24
N GLU A 6 -9.21 -13.78 10.54
CA GLU A 6 -9.80 -13.69 9.19
C GLU A 6 -11.17 -12.97 9.11
N HIS A 7 -11.82 -12.69 10.25
CA HIS A 7 -13.15 -12.06 10.26
C HIS A 7 -13.26 -10.81 11.12
N LEU A 8 -12.13 -10.22 11.50
CA LEU A 8 -12.12 -9.03 12.38
C LEU A 8 -12.88 -7.84 11.80
N GLU A 9 -12.86 -7.68 10.47
CA GLU A 9 -13.63 -6.62 9.79
C GLU A 9 -15.12 -6.70 10.08
N SER A 10 -15.65 -7.93 10.23
CA SER A 10 -17.06 -8.15 10.52
C SER A 10 -17.45 -7.75 11.95
N TRP A 11 -16.47 -7.51 12.82
CA TRP A 11 -16.71 -7.09 14.18
C TRP A 11 -16.97 -5.59 14.30
N ILE A 12 -16.38 -4.78 13.41
CA ILE A 12 -16.62 -3.35 13.37
C ILE A 12 -18.11 -3.10 13.12
N GLY A 13 -18.74 -2.35 14.01
CA GLY A 13 -20.18 -2.07 13.98
C GLY A 13 -21.06 -3.16 14.62
N SER A 14 -20.52 -4.34 14.98
CA SER A 14 -21.24 -5.38 15.69
C SER A 14 -21.45 -5.02 17.17
N GLU A 15 -22.28 -5.78 17.86
CA GLU A 15 -22.63 -5.52 19.27
C GLU A 15 -21.61 -6.13 20.22
N ALA A 16 -21.11 -5.32 21.17
CA ALA A 16 -20.34 -5.81 22.31
C ALA A 16 -21.23 -5.97 23.52
N ARG A 17 -21.14 -7.14 24.19
CA ARG A 17 -21.85 -7.47 25.42
C ARG A 17 -20.89 -7.77 26.54
N GLY A 18 -21.26 -7.41 27.75
CA GLY A 18 -20.50 -7.73 28.96
C GLY A 18 -20.64 -9.20 29.38
N ARG A 19 -19.93 -9.56 30.44
CA ARG A 19 -19.97 -10.88 31.07
C ARG A 19 -21.41 -11.26 31.49
N SER A 20 -22.14 -10.30 32.06
CA SER A 20 -23.55 -10.44 32.44
C SER A 20 -24.51 -10.61 31.25
N GLY A 21 -24.07 -10.35 30.02
CA GLY A 21 -24.88 -10.35 28.80
C GLY A 21 -25.47 -8.98 28.46
N ASP A 22 -25.25 -7.97 29.29
CA ASP A 22 -25.70 -6.62 29.06
C ASP A 22 -25.02 -5.99 27.86
N LYS A 23 -25.78 -5.20 27.11
CA LYS A 23 -25.24 -4.48 25.97
C LYS A 23 -24.31 -3.35 26.43
N LEU A 24 -23.08 -3.37 25.99
CA LEU A 24 -22.07 -2.34 26.25
C LEU A 24 -22.07 -1.25 25.17
N GLY A 25 -22.26 -1.63 23.92
CA GLY A 25 -22.27 -0.72 22.77
C GLY A 25 -22.00 -1.43 21.47
N LYS A 26 -21.50 -0.68 20.48
CA LYS A 26 -21.03 -1.21 19.21
C LYS A 26 -19.51 -1.09 19.13
N ILE A 27 -18.88 -2.07 18.55
CA ILE A 27 -17.44 -2.06 18.30
C ILE A 27 -17.14 -1.00 17.24
N ASP A 28 -16.28 -0.06 17.58
CA ASP A 28 -15.87 1.03 16.70
C ASP A 28 -14.46 0.80 16.15
N ASP A 29 -13.57 0.22 16.94
CA ASP A 29 -12.21 -0.10 16.53
C ASP A 29 -11.67 -1.37 17.23
N ILE A 30 -10.58 -1.91 16.70
CA ILE A 30 -9.87 -3.07 17.25
C ILE A 30 -8.40 -2.68 17.42
N TYR A 31 -7.86 -2.98 18.59
CA TYR A 31 -6.47 -2.69 18.92
C TYR A 31 -5.62 -3.95 18.90
N PHE A 32 -4.42 -3.82 18.35
CA PHE A 32 -3.47 -4.90 18.13
C PHE A 32 -2.17 -4.67 18.89
N ALA A 33 -1.65 -5.73 19.47
CA ALA A 33 -0.26 -5.84 19.88
C ALA A 33 0.50 -6.70 18.86
N GLY A 34 1.26 -6.08 17.97
CA GLY A 34 1.81 -6.79 16.81
C GLY A 34 0.71 -7.35 15.91
N ALA A 35 0.65 -8.65 15.66
CA ALA A 35 -0.36 -9.30 14.83
C ALA A 35 -1.63 -9.72 15.60
N GLU A 36 -1.61 -9.67 16.93
CA GLU A 36 -2.67 -10.20 17.78
C GLU A 36 -3.68 -9.11 18.18
N PRO A 37 -5.00 -9.31 17.98
CA PRO A 37 -6.02 -8.42 18.50
C PRO A 37 -6.13 -8.60 20.02
N VAL A 38 -5.97 -7.52 20.78
CA VAL A 38 -5.88 -7.56 22.25
C VAL A 38 -6.98 -6.78 22.94
N ALA A 39 -7.54 -5.75 22.29
CA ALA A 39 -8.60 -4.95 22.83
C ALA A 39 -9.52 -4.41 21.73
N ILE A 40 -10.67 -3.90 22.12
CA ILE A 40 -11.62 -3.22 21.23
C ILE A 40 -12.02 -1.86 21.80
N ASP A 41 -12.32 -0.90 20.91
CA ASP A 41 -13.05 0.30 21.26
C ASP A 41 -14.56 0.08 21.09
N ILE A 42 -15.31 0.50 22.09
CA ILE A 42 -16.77 0.34 22.15
C ILE A 42 -17.38 1.72 22.17
N ARG A 43 -18.18 2.00 21.17
CA ARG A 43 -18.94 3.23 21.08
C ARG A 43 -20.31 3.06 21.70
N SER A 44 -20.64 3.91 22.68
CA SER A 44 -21.88 3.84 23.47
C SER A 44 -22.54 5.20 23.65
N GLY A 45 -23.68 5.21 24.30
CA GLY A 45 -24.44 6.43 24.63
C GLY A 45 -25.30 6.99 23.50
N LEU A 46 -26.00 8.09 23.77
CA LEU A 46 -26.84 8.76 22.80
C LEU A 46 -26.01 9.34 21.68
N GLY A 47 -26.20 8.86 20.44
CA GLY A 47 -25.45 9.28 19.27
C GLY A 47 -24.02 8.74 19.22
N GLY A 48 -23.65 7.73 20.03
CA GLY A 48 -22.33 7.09 19.98
C GLY A 48 -21.17 8.00 20.36
N ARG A 49 -21.37 8.90 21.32
CA ARG A 49 -20.36 9.93 21.70
C ARG A 49 -19.39 9.48 22.79
N LYS A 50 -19.64 8.32 23.40
CA LYS A 50 -18.77 7.80 24.46
C LYS A 50 -18.00 6.61 23.94
N HIS A 51 -16.70 6.68 24.07
CA HIS A 51 -15.78 5.62 23.69
C HIS A 51 -15.19 4.96 24.94
N HIS A 52 -15.10 3.64 24.88
CA HIS A 52 -14.55 2.84 25.97
C HIS A 52 -13.73 1.69 25.38
N ALA A 53 -12.55 1.47 25.89
CA ALA A 53 -11.77 0.31 25.53
C ALA A 53 -12.01 -0.85 26.50
N ALA A 54 -11.95 -2.06 25.98
CA ALA A 54 -12.06 -3.31 26.72
C ALA A 54 -11.09 -4.35 26.18
N THR A 55 -10.48 -5.16 27.09
CA THR A 55 -9.62 -6.28 26.68
C THR A 55 -10.43 -7.39 26.03
N LEU A 56 -9.81 -8.07 25.06
CA LEU A 56 -10.35 -9.28 24.44
C LEU A 56 -9.99 -10.56 25.21
N THR A 57 -9.21 -10.46 26.27
CA THR A 57 -8.86 -11.63 27.09
C THR A 57 -10.10 -12.27 27.69
N GLY A 58 -10.26 -13.57 27.42
CA GLY A 58 -11.45 -14.33 27.86
C GLY A 58 -12.75 -14.00 27.10
N ALA A 59 -12.67 -13.17 26.06
CA ALA A 59 -13.83 -12.89 25.22
C ALA A 59 -14.24 -14.11 24.39
N SER A 60 -15.51 -14.17 24.03
CA SER A 60 -16.08 -15.19 23.15
C SER A 60 -16.84 -14.52 21.99
N VAL A 61 -16.65 -15.07 20.80
CA VAL A 61 -17.32 -14.61 19.59
C VAL A 61 -18.59 -15.43 19.36
N SER A 62 -19.68 -14.78 19.01
CA SER A 62 -20.95 -15.40 18.63
C SER A 62 -21.48 -14.79 17.33
N GLN A 63 -22.52 -15.38 16.75
CA GLN A 63 -23.16 -14.81 15.55
C GLN A 63 -23.73 -13.41 15.77
N ASP A 64 -24.06 -13.05 17.01
CA ASP A 64 -24.68 -11.77 17.37
C ASP A 64 -23.66 -10.71 17.81
N GLY A 65 -22.37 -11.04 17.84
CA GLY A 65 -21.30 -10.12 18.26
C GLY A 65 -20.30 -10.74 19.22
N ILE A 66 -19.63 -9.88 20.00
CA ILE A 66 -18.60 -10.29 20.95
C ILE A 66 -19.14 -10.18 22.37
N ARG A 67 -18.95 -11.26 23.16
CA ARG A 67 -19.15 -11.24 24.61
C ARG A 67 -17.81 -11.13 25.30
N LEU A 68 -17.63 -10.05 26.04
CA LEU A 68 -16.43 -9.77 26.82
C LEU A 68 -16.45 -10.46 28.17
N ALA A 69 -15.28 -10.67 28.74
CA ALA A 69 -15.12 -11.19 30.11
C ALA A 69 -15.23 -10.09 31.19
N VAL A 70 -15.46 -8.85 30.78
CA VAL A 70 -15.60 -7.64 31.61
C VAL A 70 -17.04 -7.11 31.56
N ASP A 71 -17.42 -6.32 32.54
CA ASP A 71 -18.70 -5.63 32.56
C ASP A 71 -18.52 -4.11 32.39
N LYS A 72 -19.60 -3.36 32.42
CA LYS A 72 -19.61 -1.94 32.08
C LYS A 72 -18.71 -1.09 32.99
N ASP A 73 -18.60 -1.46 34.25
CA ASP A 73 -17.82 -0.72 35.25
C ASP A 73 -16.29 -0.97 35.10
N ASP A 74 -15.92 -2.03 34.35
CA ASP A 74 -14.53 -2.41 34.07
C ASP A 74 -14.02 -1.74 32.80
N LEU A 75 -14.84 -0.98 32.06
CA LEU A 75 -14.45 -0.36 30.81
C LEU A 75 -13.54 0.84 31.02
N VAL A 76 -12.50 0.96 30.22
CA VAL A 76 -11.57 2.10 30.24
C VAL A 76 -12.12 3.20 29.30
N SER A 77 -12.38 4.40 29.85
CA SER A 77 -12.80 5.55 29.03
C SER A 77 -11.71 5.98 28.06
N THR A 78 -12.10 6.21 26.79
CA THR A 78 -11.22 6.68 25.73
C THR A 78 -11.87 7.86 25.00
N ASP A 79 -11.09 8.54 24.16
CA ASP A 79 -11.58 9.61 23.27
C ASP A 79 -11.88 9.07 21.85
N GLY A 80 -11.71 7.75 21.64
CA GLY A 80 -11.65 7.11 20.34
C GLY A 80 -10.27 7.29 19.66
N GLY A 81 -9.91 6.38 18.80
CA GLY A 81 -8.59 6.39 18.13
C GLY A 81 -7.47 5.78 19.01
N SER A 82 -6.24 6.32 18.92
CA SER A 82 -5.07 5.75 19.58
C SER A 82 -5.18 5.81 21.11
N LEU A 83 -4.80 4.71 21.78
CA LEU A 83 -4.79 4.64 23.25
C LEU A 83 -3.52 5.26 23.83
N SER A 84 -3.67 6.06 24.87
CA SER A 84 -2.55 6.55 25.67
C SER A 84 -1.93 5.44 26.50
N SER A 85 -0.65 5.61 26.91
CA SER A 85 0.04 4.65 27.79
C SER A 85 -0.70 4.38 29.10
N GLY A 86 -1.39 5.40 29.65
CA GLY A 86 -2.22 5.23 30.85
C GLY A 86 -3.47 4.39 30.61
N GLN A 87 -4.11 4.51 29.45
CA GLN A 87 -5.25 3.68 29.05
C GLN A 87 -4.82 2.25 28.77
N ILE A 88 -3.68 2.06 28.11
CA ILE A 88 -3.06 0.75 27.93
C ILE A 88 -2.77 0.11 29.28
N ALA A 89 -2.15 0.83 30.21
CA ALA A 89 -1.88 0.35 31.56
C ALA A 89 -3.16 -0.07 32.28
N ALA A 90 -4.25 0.71 32.17
CA ALA A 90 -5.54 0.40 32.78
C ALA A 90 -6.18 -0.87 32.17
N LEU A 91 -6.05 -1.07 30.85
CA LEU A 91 -6.55 -2.30 30.18
C LEU A 91 -5.79 -3.53 30.66
N TYR A 92 -4.48 -3.47 30.75
CA TYR A 92 -3.64 -4.60 31.14
C TYR A 92 -3.62 -4.83 32.65
N GLY A 93 -3.84 -3.79 33.47
CA GLY A 93 -3.95 -3.92 34.92
C GLY A 93 -5.20 -4.67 35.37
N GLN A 94 -6.18 -4.85 34.50
CA GLN A 94 -7.37 -5.67 34.73
C GLN A 94 -7.14 -7.16 34.48
N ASP A 95 -6.01 -7.53 33.91
CA ASP A 95 -5.71 -8.90 33.47
C ASP A 95 -4.41 -9.42 34.10
N ASP A 96 -4.55 -10.11 35.21
CA ASP A 96 -3.45 -10.79 35.91
C ASP A 96 -2.78 -11.93 35.09
N ARG A 97 -3.24 -12.18 33.86
CA ARG A 97 -2.83 -13.32 33.02
C ARG A 97 -1.83 -12.97 31.93
N LEU A 98 -1.49 -11.71 31.76
CA LEU A 98 -0.55 -11.28 30.71
C LEU A 98 0.89 -11.44 31.17
N GLU A 99 1.44 -12.66 30.96
CA GLU A 99 2.83 -13.01 31.26
C GLU A 99 3.87 -12.30 30.36
N GLY A 100 3.45 -11.58 29.30
CA GLY A 100 4.29 -11.04 28.23
C GLY A 100 4.77 -9.58 28.43
N GLY A 101 4.40 -8.92 29.50
CA GLY A 101 4.66 -7.48 29.66
C GLY A 101 3.66 -6.61 28.89
N GLN A 102 3.56 -5.36 29.32
CA GLN A 102 2.65 -4.38 28.72
C GLN A 102 3.26 -3.84 27.41
N PRO A 103 2.55 -3.87 26.27
CA PRO A 103 3.03 -3.24 25.05
C PRO A 103 3.09 -1.71 25.23
N GLU A 104 4.11 -1.07 24.66
CA GLU A 104 4.26 0.38 24.73
C GLU A 104 3.18 1.11 23.90
N GLN A 105 2.73 0.47 22.80
CA GLN A 105 1.72 1.01 21.90
C GLN A 105 0.82 -0.11 21.40
N LEU A 106 -0.44 0.25 21.13
CA LEU A 106 -1.40 -0.58 20.43
C LEU A 106 -1.77 0.10 19.11
N GLU A 107 -1.76 -0.66 18.04
CA GLU A 107 -2.14 -0.17 16.71
C GLU A 107 -3.64 -0.34 16.51
N SER A 108 -4.31 0.69 16.05
CA SER A 108 -5.71 0.68 15.69
C SER A 108 -5.92 0.00 14.33
N TRP A 109 -7.04 -0.73 14.18
CA TRP A 109 -7.47 -1.27 12.89
C TRP A 109 -7.60 -0.16 11.83
N HIS A 110 -8.19 0.95 12.19
CA HIS A 110 -8.36 2.08 11.27
C HIS A 110 -7.03 2.66 10.79
N GLU A 111 -6.04 2.77 11.67
CA GLU A 111 -4.68 3.20 11.30
C GLU A 111 -4.01 2.19 10.36
N ARG A 112 -4.13 0.89 10.65
CA ARG A 112 -3.61 -0.18 9.77
C ARG A 112 -4.24 -0.15 8.39
N GLU A 113 -5.57 -0.03 8.33
CA GLU A 113 -6.30 0.01 7.09
C GLU A 113 -5.94 1.24 6.26
N LYS A 114 -5.74 2.40 6.90
CA LYS A 114 -5.26 3.60 6.26
C LYS A 114 -3.87 3.41 5.67
N LEU A 115 -2.92 2.90 6.46
CA LEU A 115 -1.55 2.64 6.01
C LEU A 115 -1.52 1.61 4.87
N ARG A 116 -2.39 0.58 4.91
CA ARG A 116 -2.52 -0.40 3.83
C ARG A 116 -2.95 0.26 2.52
N LYS A 117 -3.98 1.12 2.58
CA LYS A 117 -4.46 1.86 1.39
C LYS A 117 -3.40 2.79 0.83
N GLU A 118 -2.73 3.56 1.70
CA GLU A 118 -1.62 4.44 1.28
C GLU A 118 -0.48 3.65 0.63
N ALA A 119 -0.16 2.45 1.15
CA ALA A 119 0.84 1.59 0.55
C ALA A 119 0.39 0.99 -0.80
N GLU A 120 -0.88 0.64 -0.95
CA GLU A 120 -1.46 0.16 -2.22
C GLU A 120 -1.46 1.27 -3.28
N GLU A 121 -1.84 2.50 -2.90
CA GLU A 121 -1.81 3.67 -3.78
C GLU A 121 -0.37 4.01 -4.22
N ALA A 122 0.58 4.01 -3.29
CA ALA A 122 1.99 4.24 -3.60
C ALA A 122 2.58 3.17 -4.53
N ARG A 123 2.17 1.90 -4.40
CA ARG A 123 2.58 0.84 -5.33
C ARG A 123 1.99 1.04 -6.72
N ALA A 124 0.71 1.39 -6.82
CA ALA A 124 0.08 1.66 -8.09
C ALA A 124 0.76 2.83 -8.84
N GLU A 125 1.11 3.90 -8.12
CA GLU A 125 1.86 5.03 -8.68
C GLU A 125 3.27 4.62 -9.15
N ALA A 126 3.96 3.79 -8.37
CA ALA A 126 5.28 3.28 -8.75
C ALA A 126 5.21 2.41 -10.02
N ASP A 127 4.20 1.55 -10.13
CA ASP A 127 3.99 0.70 -11.30
C ASP A 127 3.67 1.55 -12.57
N GLU A 128 2.90 2.63 -12.43
CA GLU A 128 2.64 3.58 -13.52
C GLU A 128 3.91 4.27 -13.99
N LEU A 129 4.72 4.79 -13.06
CA LEU A 129 5.99 5.44 -13.38
C LEU A 129 6.97 4.48 -14.06
N GLU A 130 7.04 3.23 -13.61
CA GLU A 130 7.88 2.22 -14.25
C GLU A 130 7.39 1.91 -15.68
N ALA A 131 6.09 1.80 -15.89
CA ALA A 131 5.52 1.58 -17.22
C ALA A 131 5.78 2.76 -18.15
N GLU A 132 5.72 4.00 -17.66
CA GLU A 132 6.07 5.20 -18.43
C GLU A 132 7.56 5.22 -18.79
N ALA A 133 8.42 4.91 -17.84
CA ALA A 133 9.87 4.84 -18.08
C ALA A 133 10.21 3.81 -19.15
N ARG A 134 9.60 2.62 -19.11
CA ARG A 134 9.77 1.59 -20.15
C ARG A 134 9.33 2.07 -21.53
N ARG A 135 8.18 2.75 -21.64
CA ARG A 135 7.71 3.31 -22.92
C ARG A 135 8.69 4.34 -23.47
N ARG A 136 9.21 5.23 -22.63
CA ARG A 136 10.23 6.22 -23.08
C ARG A 136 11.50 5.55 -23.59
N THR A 137 12.00 4.54 -22.90
CA THR A 137 13.18 3.77 -23.34
C THR A 137 12.92 3.10 -24.70
N GLU A 138 11.75 2.48 -24.89
CA GLU A 138 11.39 1.88 -26.18
C GLU A 138 11.27 2.90 -27.31
N GLU A 139 10.76 4.09 -27.03
CA GLU A 139 10.66 5.20 -28.00
C GLU A 139 12.06 5.73 -28.37
N GLU A 140 12.95 5.88 -27.39
CA GLU A 140 14.33 6.29 -27.61
C GLU A 140 15.10 5.24 -28.45
N GLU A 141 14.94 3.96 -28.16
CA GLU A 141 15.55 2.87 -28.94
C GLU A 141 15.05 2.88 -30.41
N LYS A 142 13.75 3.06 -30.59
CA LYS A 142 13.16 3.17 -31.95
C LYS A 142 13.69 4.40 -32.69
N ALA A 143 13.78 5.53 -32.02
CA ALA A 143 14.32 6.76 -32.61
C ALA A 143 15.80 6.60 -32.98
N ALA A 144 16.60 5.96 -32.13
CA ALA A 144 18.01 5.67 -32.40
C ALA A 144 18.18 4.70 -33.60
N ALA A 145 17.33 3.68 -33.70
CA ALA A 145 17.36 2.76 -34.85
C ALA A 145 17.03 3.49 -36.16
N VAL A 146 16.02 4.34 -36.20
CA VAL A 146 15.64 5.14 -37.37
C VAL A 146 16.78 6.10 -37.76
N ALA A 147 17.41 6.76 -36.77
CA ALA A 147 18.57 7.64 -37.03
C ALA A 147 19.74 6.88 -37.64
N SER A 148 20.08 5.70 -37.15
CA SER A 148 21.12 4.83 -37.68
C SER A 148 20.85 4.37 -39.11
N GLU A 149 19.60 4.01 -39.42
CA GLU A 149 19.21 3.66 -40.80
C GLU A 149 19.32 4.85 -41.75
N ALA A 150 18.93 6.05 -41.29
CA ALA A 150 19.06 7.27 -42.10
C ALA A 150 20.50 7.64 -42.38
N GLU A 151 21.40 7.52 -41.40
CA GLU A 151 22.84 7.72 -41.59
C GLU A 151 23.44 6.73 -42.58
N SER A 152 23.09 5.46 -42.45
CA SER A 152 23.53 4.40 -43.40
C SER A 152 23.07 4.68 -44.84
N ALA A 153 21.81 5.11 -44.99
CA ALA A 153 21.27 5.48 -46.30
C ALA A 153 21.97 6.72 -46.89
N ALA A 154 22.28 7.72 -46.08
CA ALA A 154 23.01 8.91 -46.51
C ALA A 154 24.46 8.60 -46.96
N ASP A 155 25.14 7.74 -46.20
CA ASP A 155 26.48 7.29 -46.54
C ASP A 155 26.50 6.50 -47.86
N LYS A 156 25.50 5.65 -48.07
CA LYS A 156 25.35 4.92 -49.34
C LYS A 156 25.11 5.87 -50.50
N ALA A 157 24.22 6.83 -50.36
CA ALA A 157 23.94 7.83 -51.40
C ALA A 157 25.19 8.68 -51.74
N ARG A 158 25.99 9.04 -50.72
CA ARG A 158 27.26 9.77 -50.92
C ARG A 158 28.23 8.96 -51.76
N ARG A 159 28.43 7.67 -51.45
CA ARG A 159 29.33 6.77 -52.23
C ARG A 159 28.84 6.62 -53.68
N GLU A 160 27.56 6.42 -53.88
CA GLU A 160 26.98 6.30 -55.23
C GLU A 160 27.17 7.60 -56.03
N HIS A 161 27.07 8.76 -55.40
CA HIS A 161 27.34 10.05 -56.02
C HIS A 161 28.82 10.20 -56.41
N GLU A 162 29.74 9.90 -55.48
CA GLU A 162 31.19 9.94 -55.73
C GLU A 162 31.61 9.01 -56.89
N GLU A 163 31.04 7.78 -56.92
CA GLU A 163 31.27 6.84 -58.03
C GLU A 163 30.71 7.37 -59.37
N ALA A 164 29.56 7.98 -59.34
CA ALA A 164 28.95 8.56 -60.56
C ALA A 164 29.78 9.76 -61.07
N GLU A 165 30.28 10.62 -60.18
CA GLU A 165 31.18 11.71 -60.56
C GLU A 165 32.51 11.20 -61.15
N ALA A 166 33.13 10.18 -60.55
CA ALA A 166 34.35 9.57 -61.06
C ALA A 166 34.15 9.00 -62.45
N ARG A 167 33.08 8.26 -62.70
CA ARG A 167 32.72 7.73 -64.04
C ARG A 167 32.47 8.85 -65.06
N ALA A 168 31.85 9.94 -64.66
CA ALA A 168 31.63 11.09 -65.55
C ALA A 168 32.94 11.82 -65.89
N GLN A 169 33.89 11.89 -64.96
CA GLN A 169 35.24 12.45 -65.25
C GLN A 169 36.03 11.56 -66.14
N GLU A 170 36.04 10.25 -65.97
CA GLU A 170 36.69 9.29 -66.88
C GLU A 170 36.13 9.36 -68.28
N ALA A 171 34.79 9.43 -68.42
CA ALA A 171 34.18 9.57 -69.76
C ALA A 171 34.51 10.88 -70.45
N ARG A 172 34.64 11.97 -69.70
CA ARG A 172 35.13 13.26 -70.27
C ARG A 172 36.55 13.18 -70.72
N ALA A 173 37.46 12.59 -69.91
CA ALA A 173 38.86 12.41 -70.29
C ALA A 173 39.09 11.50 -71.52
N ALA A 174 38.21 10.47 -71.68
CA ALA A 174 38.26 9.59 -72.82
C ALA A 174 37.72 10.25 -74.12
N SER A 175 36.95 11.33 -74.00
CA SER A 175 36.34 12.04 -75.14
C SER A 175 37.16 13.20 -75.65
N ASP A 176 38.26 13.56 -74.99
CA ASP A 176 39.14 14.64 -75.40
C ASP A 176 40.18 14.08 -76.46
N PRO A 177 40.18 14.51 -77.72
CA PRO A 177 41.08 13.98 -78.74
C PRO A 177 42.49 14.36 -78.40
N PRO A 178 43.49 13.47 -78.71
CA PRO A 178 44.90 13.80 -78.50
C PRO A 178 45.25 15.02 -79.33
N GLN A 179 45.73 16.10 -78.70
CA GLN A 179 46.31 17.23 -79.38
C GLN A 179 47.63 16.76 -80.06
N THR A 180 47.55 16.43 -81.34
CA THR A 180 48.68 16.19 -82.18
C THR A 180 49.37 17.53 -82.52
N SER A 181 50.55 17.77 -81.97
CA SER A 181 51.51 18.81 -82.40
C SER A 181 52.27 18.42 -83.65
#